data_eb410564bb18f16c956ddde22e07fe1f
#
_entry.id   eb410564bb18f16c956ddde22e07fe1f
#
_cell.length_a   1.000
_cell.length_b   1.000
_cell.length_c   1.000
_cell.angle_alpha   90.00
_cell.angle_beta   90.00
_cell.angle_gamma   90.00
#
_symmetry.space_group_name_H-M   'P 1'
#
loop_
_entity.id
_entity.type
_entity.pdbx_description
1 polymer ?
#
loop_
_entity_poly.entity_id
_entity_poly.type
_entity_poly.pdbx_seq_one_letter_code
_entity_poly.pdbx_strand_id
1 'polypeptide(L)'
;IAIQSAKVDLVQSALKPSFNVGYAAQRFYEGGWLSAAEVGVSLPLFNGQTKKKVQAQKMQIDIGNYEYENQLLVLNQEKLSIEAKVNLYQAGIDFYDDQMRSVNPEILRISNLNYQAGQLSYLELLNTLQLLATNNRNYLEQILAYNKAVADYQFLTNQ
;
A
#
# COMPACT_ATOMS: atom_id res chain seq x y z
N ILE A 1 4.15 -6.84 15.33
CA ILE A 1 4.32 -8.18 15.94
C ILE A 1 5.16 -8.08 17.19
N ALA A 2 6.39 -7.53 17.18
CA ALA A 2 7.26 -7.42 18.38
C ALA A 2 6.60 -6.67 19.55
N ILE A 3 5.88 -5.57 19.29
CA ILE A 3 5.14 -4.82 20.30
C ILE A 3 4.02 -5.67 20.94
N GLN A 4 3.35 -6.47 20.15
CA GLN A 4 2.25 -7.32 20.63
C GLN A 4 2.78 -8.50 21.46
N SER A 5 3.91 -9.10 21.09
CA SER A 5 4.57 -10.13 21.91
C SER A 5 4.99 -9.58 23.28
N ALA A 6 5.59 -8.37 23.32
CA ALA A 6 5.91 -7.72 24.57
C ALA A 6 4.69 -7.43 25.46
N LYS A 7 3.54 -7.10 24.86
CA LYS A 7 2.26 -6.95 25.58
C LYS A 7 1.77 -8.28 26.17
N VAL A 8 1.94 -9.39 25.46
CA VAL A 8 1.62 -10.73 26.01
C VAL A 8 2.47 -11.01 27.24
N ASP A 9 3.78 -10.77 27.16
CA ASP A 9 4.70 -10.98 28.28
C ASP A 9 4.35 -10.11 29.48
N LEU A 10 3.96 -8.85 29.24
CA LEU A 10 3.49 -7.94 30.29
C LEU A 10 2.24 -8.47 30.98
N VAL A 11 1.24 -8.95 30.23
CA VAL A 11 0.01 -9.49 30.82
C VAL A 11 0.29 -10.83 31.52
N GLN A 12 1.22 -11.65 31.01
CA GLN A 12 1.64 -12.88 31.67
C GLN A 12 2.39 -12.62 32.98
N SER A 13 3.13 -11.53 33.10
CA SER A 13 3.84 -11.18 34.34
C SER A 13 2.86 -10.97 35.52
N ALA A 14 1.63 -10.54 35.24
CA ALA A 14 0.57 -10.41 36.25
C ALA A 14 0.08 -11.77 36.83
N LEU A 15 0.48 -12.90 36.23
CA LEU A 15 0.24 -14.24 36.75
C LEU A 15 1.32 -14.71 37.73
N LYS A 16 2.44 -13.98 37.81
CA LYS A 16 3.58 -14.33 38.68
C LYS A 16 3.42 -13.66 40.06
N PRO A 17 3.96 -14.26 41.12
CA PRO A 17 4.07 -13.60 42.41
C PRO A 17 4.81 -12.26 42.29
N SER A 18 4.31 -11.24 42.99
CA SER A 18 5.02 -9.96 43.10
C SER A 18 5.50 -9.74 44.54
N PHE A 19 6.68 -9.19 44.65
CA PHE A 19 7.31 -8.84 45.94
C PHE A 19 7.36 -7.32 46.03
N ASN A 20 6.98 -6.78 47.17
CA ASN A 20 7.11 -5.37 47.47
C ASN A 20 7.97 -5.20 48.75
N VAL A 21 8.85 -4.24 48.72
CA VAL A 21 9.65 -3.84 49.87
C VAL A 21 9.45 -2.36 50.06
N GLY A 22 9.01 -1.96 51.22
CA GLY A 22 8.78 -0.57 51.57
C GLY A 22 9.58 -0.17 52.79
N TYR A 23 10.03 1.07 52.84
CA TYR A 23 10.58 1.71 54.04
C TYR A 23 9.86 3.04 54.22
N ALA A 24 9.32 3.26 55.44
CA ALA A 24 8.68 4.49 55.82
C ALA A 24 9.38 5.08 57.05
N ALA A 25 9.67 6.36 56.99
CA ALA A 25 10.18 7.11 58.15
C ALA A 25 9.34 8.35 58.34
N GLN A 26 8.84 8.57 59.56
CA GLN A 26 8.02 9.72 59.93
C GLN A 26 8.56 10.38 61.17
N ARG A 27 8.60 11.71 61.16
CA ARG A 27 8.97 12.51 62.32
C ARG A 27 7.70 13.07 62.98
N PHE A 28 7.56 12.87 64.25
CA PHE A 28 6.47 13.47 65.05
C PHE A 28 6.93 14.76 65.67
N TYR A 29 6.06 15.75 65.81
CA TYR A 29 6.34 17.10 66.25
C TYR A 29 6.85 17.13 67.72
N GLU A 30 6.36 16.23 68.58
CA GLU A 30 6.74 16.12 70.01
C GLU A 30 7.45 14.78 70.38
N GLY A 31 7.74 13.96 69.39
CA GLY A 31 8.36 12.64 69.59
C GLY A 31 9.38 12.35 68.52
N GLY A 32 10.35 11.59 68.75
CA GLY A 32 11.45 11.28 67.87
C GLY A 32 11.06 10.74 66.43
N TRP A 33 11.96 10.13 65.74
CA TRP A 33 11.76 9.47 64.46
C TRP A 33 11.15 8.08 64.69
N LEU A 34 10.09 7.77 63.94
CA LEU A 34 9.61 6.41 63.78
C LEU A 34 9.98 5.91 62.41
N SER A 35 10.62 4.74 62.33
CA SER A 35 10.93 4.07 61.06
C SER A 35 10.30 2.68 61.02
N ALA A 36 9.76 2.30 59.89
CA ALA A 36 9.19 0.98 59.66
C ALA A 36 9.70 0.42 58.32
N ALA A 37 9.97 -0.86 58.28
CA ALA A 37 10.26 -1.60 57.07
C ALA A 37 9.10 -2.57 56.80
N GLU A 38 8.67 -2.63 55.55
CA GLU A 38 7.59 -3.51 55.11
C GLU A 38 8.13 -4.45 54.02
N VAL A 39 7.79 -5.73 54.12
CA VAL A 39 8.00 -6.72 53.06
C VAL A 39 6.68 -7.41 52.79
N GLY A 40 6.20 -7.33 51.57
CA GLY A 40 4.94 -7.93 51.18
C GLY A 40 5.12 -8.89 49.99
N VAL A 41 4.31 -9.93 49.95
CA VAL A 41 4.21 -10.87 48.83
C VAL A 41 2.75 -10.89 48.37
N SER A 42 2.53 -10.61 47.07
CA SER A 42 1.20 -10.69 46.49
C SER A 42 1.13 -11.92 45.56
N LEU A 43 0.22 -12.81 45.86
CA LEU A 43 -0.05 -14.04 45.09
C LEU A 43 -1.38 -13.92 44.38
N PRO A 44 -1.43 -14.00 43.02
CA PRO A 44 -2.69 -13.97 42.27
C PRO A 44 -3.40 -15.33 42.38
N LEU A 45 -4.30 -15.48 43.36
CA LEU A 45 -4.98 -16.76 43.63
C LEU A 45 -6.14 -17.05 42.64
N PHE A 46 -6.76 -15.99 42.04
CA PHE A 46 -7.89 -16.10 41.11
C PHE A 46 -7.49 -15.62 39.71
N ASN A 47 -6.94 -16.51 38.88
CA ASN A 47 -6.28 -16.18 37.62
C ASN A 47 -7.18 -16.26 36.37
N GLY A 48 -8.46 -16.62 36.52
CA GLY A 48 -9.36 -16.88 35.38
C GLY A 48 -9.45 -15.69 34.41
N GLN A 49 -9.62 -14.48 34.92
CA GLN A 49 -9.71 -13.27 34.11
C GLN A 49 -8.38 -12.93 33.41
N THR A 50 -7.26 -13.06 34.13
CA THR A 50 -5.92 -12.79 33.58
C THR A 50 -5.55 -13.79 32.48
N LYS A 51 -5.87 -15.08 32.67
CA LYS A 51 -5.68 -16.11 31.63
C LYS A 51 -6.46 -15.79 30.36
N LYS A 52 -7.71 -15.33 30.46
CA LYS A 52 -8.52 -14.89 29.32
C LYS A 52 -7.93 -13.66 28.62
N LYS A 53 -7.38 -12.70 29.39
CA LYS A 53 -6.66 -11.54 28.83
C LYS A 53 -5.41 -11.97 28.07
N VAL A 54 -4.64 -12.91 28.59
CA VAL A 54 -3.47 -13.48 27.86
C VAL A 54 -3.90 -14.16 26.57
N GLN A 55 -4.97 -14.94 26.60
CA GLN A 55 -5.51 -15.57 25.40
C GLN A 55 -5.97 -14.56 24.35
N ALA A 56 -6.71 -13.52 24.77
CA ALA A 56 -7.14 -12.44 23.89
C ALA A 56 -5.92 -11.70 23.28
N GLN A 57 -4.87 -11.47 24.07
CA GLN A 57 -3.67 -10.81 23.58
C GLN A 57 -2.88 -11.69 22.58
N LYS A 58 -2.88 -13.02 22.74
CA LYS A 58 -2.31 -13.95 21.75
C LYS A 58 -3.09 -13.92 20.44
N MET A 59 -4.43 -13.88 20.50
CA MET A 59 -5.26 -13.71 19.29
C MET A 59 -4.95 -12.42 18.52
N GLN A 60 -4.55 -11.35 19.22
CA GLN A 60 -4.11 -10.11 18.56
C GLN A 60 -2.81 -10.30 17.75
N ILE A 61 -1.94 -11.20 18.17
CA ILE A 61 -0.74 -11.56 17.38
C ILE A 61 -1.17 -12.29 16.10
N ASP A 62 -2.10 -13.24 16.22
CA ASP A 62 -2.59 -14.00 15.05
C ASP A 62 -3.28 -13.06 14.05
N ILE A 63 -4.12 -12.14 14.54
CA ILE A 63 -4.74 -11.09 13.70
C ILE A 63 -3.66 -10.27 12.98
N GLY A 64 -2.63 -9.81 13.70
CA GLY A 64 -1.54 -9.04 13.10
C GLY A 64 -0.74 -9.82 12.04
N ASN A 65 -0.59 -11.14 12.20
CA ASN A 65 0.03 -12.00 11.20
C ASN A 65 -0.85 -12.11 9.94
N TYR A 66 -2.16 -12.34 10.10
CA TYR A 66 -3.09 -12.39 8.96
C TYR A 66 -3.20 -11.04 8.23
N GLU A 67 -3.19 -9.93 8.96
CA GLU A 67 -3.16 -8.59 8.35
C GLU A 67 -1.89 -8.39 7.52
N TYR A 68 -0.74 -8.83 8.02
CA TYR A 68 0.53 -8.76 7.29
C TYR A 68 0.49 -9.61 6.02
N GLU A 69 0.05 -10.87 6.12
CA GLU A 69 -0.09 -11.76 4.96
C GLU A 69 -1.06 -11.17 3.92
N ASN A 70 -2.18 -10.63 4.37
CA ASN A 70 -3.14 -9.98 3.47
C ASN A 70 -2.55 -8.75 2.77
N GLN A 71 -1.77 -7.92 3.49
CA GLN A 71 -1.07 -6.79 2.88
C GLN A 71 -0.07 -7.24 1.81
N LEU A 72 0.67 -8.33 2.04
CA LEU A 72 1.57 -8.89 1.03
C LEU A 72 0.81 -9.38 -0.22
N LEU A 73 -0.34 -10.03 -0.04
CA LEU A 73 -1.18 -10.46 -1.16
C LEU A 73 -1.69 -9.26 -1.98
N VAL A 74 -2.18 -8.22 -1.31
CA VAL A 74 -2.65 -6.98 -1.97
C VAL A 74 -1.51 -6.33 -2.75
N LEU A 75 -0.33 -6.21 -2.15
CA LEU A 75 0.84 -5.62 -2.81
C LEU A 75 1.26 -6.41 -4.06
N ASN A 76 1.27 -7.74 -3.97
CA ASN A 76 1.58 -8.60 -5.11
C ASN A 76 0.54 -8.48 -6.23
N GLN A 77 -0.76 -8.38 -5.89
CA GLN A 77 -1.81 -8.16 -6.88
C GLN A 77 -1.69 -6.78 -7.56
N GLU A 78 -1.36 -5.76 -6.78
CA GLU A 78 -1.13 -4.41 -7.32
C GLU A 78 0.06 -4.40 -8.29
N LYS A 79 1.17 -5.04 -7.92
CA LYS A 79 2.33 -5.21 -8.79
C LYS A 79 1.96 -5.88 -10.12
N LEU A 80 1.27 -7.03 -10.08
CA LEU A 80 0.82 -7.74 -11.27
C LEU A 80 -0.12 -6.88 -12.14
N SER A 81 -1.01 -6.12 -11.51
CA SER A 81 -1.91 -5.19 -12.22
C SER A 81 -1.13 -4.10 -12.95
N ILE A 82 -0.09 -3.54 -12.34
CA ILE A 82 0.74 -2.50 -12.96
C ILE A 82 1.59 -3.10 -14.09
N GLU A 83 2.18 -4.28 -13.91
CA GLU A 83 2.90 -5.00 -14.97
C GLU A 83 2.00 -5.24 -16.19
N ALA A 84 0.75 -5.67 -15.98
CA ALA A 84 -0.21 -5.85 -17.05
C ALA A 84 -0.53 -4.55 -17.79
N LYS A 85 -0.64 -3.42 -17.07
CA LYS A 85 -0.82 -2.09 -17.67
C LYS A 85 0.38 -1.66 -18.49
N VAL A 86 1.61 -1.85 -17.99
CA VAL A 86 2.84 -1.55 -18.73
C VAL A 86 2.86 -2.31 -20.05
N ASN A 87 2.61 -3.61 -20.01
CA ASN A 87 2.58 -4.46 -21.21
C ASN A 87 1.47 -4.04 -22.21
N LEU A 88 0.28 -3.70 -21.69
CA LEU A 88 -0.83 -3.23 -22.52
C LEU A 88 -0.51 -1.94 -23.25
N TYR A 89 0.03 -0.94 -22.54
CA TYR A 89 0.36 0.35 -23.14
C TYR A 89 1.57 0.25 -24.08
N GLN A 90 2.55 -0.60 -23.76
CA GLN A 90 3.66 -0.88 -24.64
C GLN A 90 3.18 -1.49 -25.96
N ALA A 91 2.31 -2.49 -25.92
CA ALA A 91 1.74 -3.09 -27.13
C ALA A 91 0.95 -2.08 -27.98
N GLY A 92 0.25 -1.12 -27.34
CA GLY A 92 -0.40 -0.03 -28.04
C GLY A 92 0.55 0.93 -28.75
N ILE A 93 1.69 1.24 -28.12
CA ILE A 93 2.76 2.06 -28.72
C ILE A 93 3.40 1.33 -29.89
N ASP A 94 3.77 0.06 -29.71
CA ASP A 94 4.37 -0.77 -30.75
C ASP A 94 3.44 -0.89 -31.98
N PHE A 95 2.14 -1.13 -31.74
CA PHE A 95 1.16 -1.15 -32.82
C PHE A 95 1.10 0.16 -33.60
N TYR A 96 1.16 1.31 -32.92
CA TYR A 96 1.16 2.60 -33.60
C TYR A 96 2.46 2.79 -34.41
N ASP A 97 3.59 2.49 -33.83
CA ASP A 97 4.90 2.65 -34.50
C ASP A 97 5.02 1.73 -35.72
N ASP A 98 4.58 0.49 -35.62
CA ASP A 98 4.68 -0.50 -36.70
C ASP A 98 3.66 -0.27 -37.82
N GLN A 99 2.42 0.10 -37.47
CA GLN A 99 1.33 0.14 -38.44
C GLN A 99 0.90 1.57 -38.80
N MET A 100 0.71 2.43 -37.81
CA MET A 100 0.07 3.74 -38.04
C MET A 100 1.04 4.84 -38.45
N ARG A 101 2.29 4.73 -38.04
CA ARG A 101 3.33 5.74 -38.32
C ARG A 101 3.58 5.93 -39.81
N SER A 102 3.53 4.86 -40.60
CA SER A 102 3.67 4.89 -42.05
C SER A 102 2.36 5.16 -42.78
N VAL A 103 1.25 4.62 -42.28
CA VAL A 103 -0.07 4.67 -42.92
C VAL A 103 -0.73 6.05 -42.79
N ASN A 104 -0.61 6.70 -41.64
CA ASN A 104 -1.25 7.99 -41.38
C ASN A 104 -0.80 9.10 -42.37
N PRO A 105 0.52 9.29 -42.62
CA PRO A 105 0.98 10.26 -43.61
C PRO A 105 0.50 9.94 -45.06
N GLU A 106 0.43 8.66 -45.40
CA GLU A 106 -0.02 8.24 -46.72
C GLU A 106 -1.50 8.46 -46.91
N ILE A 107 -2.35 8.21 -45.91
CA ILE A 107 -3.77 8.57 -45.94
C ILE A 107 -3.91 10.07 -46.14
N LEU A 108 -3.15 10.90 -45.43
CA LEU A 108 -3.20 12.35 -45.59
C LEU A 108 -2.82 12.77 -47.00
N ARG A 109 -1.75 12.20 -47.57
CA ARG A 109 -1.27 12.48 -48.92
C ARG A 109 -2.32 12.14 -49.97
N ILE A 110 -2.89 10.93 -49.91
CA ILE A 110 -3.90 10.47 -50.85
C ILE A 110 -5.20 11.31 -50.75
N SER A 111 -5.64 11.62 -49.51
CA SER A 111 -6.84 12.43 -49.29
C SER A 111 -6.69 13.84 -49.88
N ASN A 112 -5.53 14.48 -49.70
CA ASN A 112 -5.26 15.78 -50.31
C ASN A 112 -5.25 15.73 -51.84
N LEU A 113 -4.65 14.69 -52.45
CA LEU A 113 -4.67 14.51 -53.89
C LEU A 113 -6.09 14.33 -54.46
N ASN A 114 -6.90 13.50 -53.80
CA ASN A 114 -8.29 13.26 -54.20
C ASN A 114 -9.16 14.51 -54.03
N TYR A 115 -8.93 15.31 -53.00
CA TYR A 115 -9.61 16.59 -52.82
C TYR A 115 -9.24 17.57 -53.94
N GLN A 116 -7.96 17.72 -54.28
CA GLN A 116 -7.50 18.57 -55.37
C GLN A 116 -8.05 18.13 -56.73
N ALA A 117 -8.24 16.82 -56.94
CA ALA A 117 -8.82 16.24 -58.13
C ALA A 117 -10.36 16.34 -58.18
N GLY A 118 -11.01 16.89 -57.14
CA GLY A 118 -12.49 16.98 -57.04
C GLY A 118 -13.18 15.64 -56.77
N GLN A 119 -12.42 14.61 -56.41
CA GLN A 119 -12.93 13.25 -56.10
C GLN A 119 -13.33 13.09 -54.63
N LEU A 120 -12.89 14.00 -53.77
CA LEU A 120 -13.22 14.00 -52.33
C LEU A 120 -13.81 15.36 -51.97
N SER A 121 -14.93 15.36 -51.24
CA SER A 121 -15.54 16.60 -50.76
C SER A 121 -14.71 17.22 -49.59
N TYR A 122 -14.91 18.52 -49.35
CA TYR A 122 -14.30 19.20 -48.26
C TYR A 122 -14.63 18.57 -46.88
N LEU A 123 -15.86 18.13 -46.69
CA LEU A 123 -16.31 17.47 -45.46
C LEU A 123 -15.59 16.14 -45.24
N GLU A 124 -15.40 15.34 -46.29
CA GLU A 124 -14.67 14.07 -46.21
C GLU A 124 -13.20 14.29 -45.91
N LEU A 125 -12.56 15.33 -46.45
CA LEU A 125 -11.20 15.71 -46.11
C LEU A 125 -11.11 16.11 -44.64
N LEU A 126 -12.02 16.95 -44.12
CA LEU A 126 -12.05 17.32 -42.70
C LEU A 126 -12.22 16.11 -41.79
N ASN A 127 -13.09 15.18 -42.13
CA ASN A 127 -13.29 13.95 -41.36
C ASN A 127 -12.00 13.11 -41.33
N THR A 128 -11.28 13.03 -42.45
CA THR A 128 -9.97 12.34 -42.49
C THR A 128 -8.94 13.02 -41.61
N LEU A 129 -8.82 14.35 -41.65
CA LEU A 129 -7.93 15.11 -40.81
C LEU A 129 -8.22 14.93 -39.32
N GLN A 130 -9.53 14.92 -38.97
CA GLN A 130 -9.98 14.69 -37.59
C GLN A 130 -9.65 13.28 -37.14
N LEU A 131 -9.79 12.26 -37.98
CA LEU A 131 -9.40 10.89 -37.68
C LEU A 131 -7.90 10.79 -37.40
N LEU A 132 -7.08 11.37 -38.29
CA LEU A 132 -5.61 11.37 -38.12
C LEU A 132 -5.17 12.11 -36.83
N ALA A 133 -5.80 13.25 -36.55
CA ALA A 133 -5.53 13.99 -35.31
C ALA A 133 -5.91 13.17 -34.06
N THR A 134 -7.04 12.44 -34.13
CA THR A 134 -7.48 11.54 -33.05
C THR A 134 -6.49 10.38 -32.85
N ASN A 135 -6.03 9.76 -33.94
CA ASN A 135 -5.03 8.70 -33.87
C ASN A 135 -3.73 9.19 -33.21
N ASN A 136 -3.23 10.36 -33.61
CA ASN A 136 -2.03 10.94 -33.00
C ASN A 136 -2.22 11.25 -31.50
N ARG A 137 -3.40 11.77 -31.12
CA ARG A 137 -3.72 12.02 -29.72
C ARG A 137 -3.75 10.73 -28.90
N ASN A 138 -4.42 9.71 -29.42
CA ASN A 138 -4.48 8.41 -28.75
C ASN A 138 -3.07 7.81 -28.54
N TYR A 139 -2.17 7.96 -29.50
CA TYR A 139 -0.78 7.54 -29.37
C TYR A 139 -0.06 8.27 -28.23
N LEU A 140 -0.19 9.59 -28.15
CA LEU A 140 0.41 10.39 -27.06
C LEU A 140 -0.18 10.02 -25.70
N GLU A 141 -1.48 9.74 -25.64
CA GLU A 141 -2.13 9.25 -24.41
C GLU A 141 -1.60 7.87 -23.99
N GLN A 142 -1.30 6.97 -24.95
CA GLN A 142 -0.65 5.69 -24.66
C GLN A 142 0.76 5.87 -24.08
N ILE A 143 1.57 6.75 -24.66
CA ILE A 143 2.92 7.06 -24.15
C ILE A 143 2.84 7.63 -22.72
N LEU A 144 1.92 8.56 -22.47
CA LEU A 144 1.73 9.13 -21.15
C LEU A 144 1.32 8.07 -20.12
N ALA A 145 0.36 7.22 -20.48
CA ALA A 145 -0.13 6.14 -19.63
C ALA A 145 0.97 5.09 -19.35
N TYR A 146 1.77 4.76 -20.37
CA TYR A 146 2.94 3.89 -20.21
C TYR A 146 3.95 4.46 -19.22
N ASN A 147 4.37 5.71 -19.40
CA ASN A 147 5.35 6.35 -18.52
C ASN A 147 4.84 6.42 -17.07
N LYS A 148 3.55 6.70 -16.89
CA LYS A 148 2.92 6.67 -15.56
C LYS A 148 2.96 5.27 -14.95
N ALA A 149 2.57 4.24 -15.71
CA ALA A 149 2.58 2.87 -15.22
C ALA A 149 4.00 2.40 -14.88
N VAL A 150 5.03 2.79 -15.65
CA VAL A 150 6.44 2.50 -15.35
C VAL A 150 6.88 3.20 -14.05
N ALA A 151 6.49 4.46 -13.84
CA ALA A 151 6.81 5.18 -12.60
C ALA A 151 6.13 4.53 -11.38
N ASP A 152 4.86 4.13 -11.50
CA ASP A 152 4.13 3.41 -10.45
C ASP A 152 4.80 2.06 -10.14
N TYR A 153 5.26 1.32 -11.16
CA TYR A 153 5.99 0.07 -10.99
C TYR A 153 7.32 0.27 -10.23
N GLN A 154 8.09 1.27 -10.63
CA GLN A 154 9.37 1.59 -9.98
C GLN A 154 9.17 2.01 -8.52
N PHE A 155 8.10 2.77 -8.23
CA PHE A 155 7.76 3.15 -6.87
C PHE A 155 7.48 1.94 -5.99
N LEU A 156 6.71 0.96 -6.48
CA LEU A 156 6.40 -0.26 -5.74
C LEU A 156 7.59 -1.21 -5.56
N THR A 157 8.54 -1.22 -6.51
CA THR A 157 9.68 -2.15 -6.47
C THR A 157 10.89 -1.62 -5.73
N ASN A 158 10.98 -0.30 -5.51
CA ASN A 158 12.09 0.35 -4.81
C ASN A 158 11.80 0.62 -3.31
N GLN A 159 10.68 0.13 -2.78
CA GLN A 159 10.37 0.12 -1.36
C GLN A 159 10.79 -1.19 -0.70
#